data_00febf355372bf0ebd40e75d56c6007f
#
_entry.id   00febf355372bf0ebd40e75d56c6007f
#
_cell.length_a   1.000
_cell.length_b   1.000
_cell.length_c   1.000
_cell.angle_alpha   90.00
_cell.angle_beta   90.00
_cell.angle_gamma   90.00
#
_symmetry.space_group_name_H-M   'P 1'
#
loop_
_entity.id
_entity.type
_entity.pdbx_description
1 polymer ?
#
loop_
_entity_poly.entity_id
_entity_poly.type
_entity_poly.pdbx_seq_one_letter_code
_entity_poly.pdbx_strand_id
1 'polypeptide(L)'
;VIIGAGPAGLSLAGVLARKGLKIAIIDPASASDLEHPQDDGREIALTRLSRNLLEKWRQWTLLSDTEQAPLVEAHVFDGRSERPMKVKSPEGLASLGWMVSNQALRRTAYAAAKDLDGITWHLSRRMQRIDVTDDAARVELDDGSRISARLAVAADSRFSSARRAAGLSARMHDFGRTMLVCRMQLEKPTPGVAWEWL
;
A
#
# COMPACT_ATOMS: atom_id res chain seq x y z
N VAL A 1 5.34 7.96 15.52
CA VAL A 1 3.93 7.75 15.18
C VAL A 1 3.77 7.61 13.67
N ILE A 2 2.90 6.72 13.20
CA ILE A 2 2.56 6.50 11.79
C ILE A 2 1.08 6.83 11.60
N ILE A 3 0.78 7.72 10.67
CA ILE A 3 -0.58 8.15 10.34
C ILE A 3 -0.95 7.44 9.03
N GLY A 4 -1.87 6.47 9.12
CA GLY A 4 -2.31 5.60 8.04
C GLY A 4 -1.86 4.14 8.20
N ALA A 5 -2.84 3.23 8.29
CA ALA A 5 -2.67 1.78 8.34
C ALA A 5 -2.85 1.12 6.96
N GLY A 6 -2.43 1.80 5.90
CA GLY A 6 -2.32 1.21 4.58
C GLY A 6 -1.08 0.30 4.45
N PRO A 7 -0.88 -0.38 3.30
CA PRO A 7 0.25 -1.30 3.10
C PRO A 7 1.60 -0.67 3.42
N ALA A 8 1.81 0.60 3.07
CA ALA A 8 3.06 1.31 3.34
C ALA A 8 3.28 1.55 4.85
N GLY A 9 2.26 2.09 5.54
CA GLY A 9 2.34 2.37 6.97
C GLY A 9 2.51 1.11 7.81
N LEU A 10 1.75 0.06 7.50
CA LEU A 10 1.83 -1.23 8.18
C LEU A 10 3.16 -1.96 7.92
N SER A 11 3.67 -1.92 6.70
CA SER A 11 4.98 -2.50 6.38
C SER A 11 6.09 -1.81 7.17
N LEU A 12 6.07 -0.48 7.21
CA LEU A 12 7.02 0.31 8.01
C LEU A 12 6.90 -0.03 9.50
N ALA A 13 5.69 -0.04 10.03
CA ALA A 13 5.43 -0.37 11.44
C ALA A 13 5.98 -1.75 11.80
N GLY A 14 5.69 -2.77 10.97
CA GLY A 14 6.19 -4.12 11.18
C GLY A 14 7.72 -4.23 11.15
N VAL A 15 8.38 -3.49 10.27
CA VAL A 15 9.86 -3.44 10.21
C VAL A 15 10.43 -2.80 11.47
N LEU A 16 9.88 -1.68 11.90
CA LEU A 16 10.38 -0.93 13.05
C LEU A 16 10.10 -1.66 14.37
N ALA A 17 8.92 -2.27 14.53
CA ALA A 17 8.57 -3.04 15.71
C ALA A 17 9.53 -4.23 15.91
N ARG A 18 9.82 -4.97 14.85
CA ARG A 18 10.81 -6.07 14.88
C ARG A 18 12.24 -5.63 15.22
N LYS A 19 12.52 -4.33 15.18
CA LYS A 19 13.78 -3.73 15.64
C LYS A 19 13.68 -3.17 17.07
N GLY A 20 12.59 -3.45 17.79
CA GLY A 20 12.37 -3.03 19.17
C GLY A 20 11.93 -1.58 19.34
N LEU A 21 11.53 -0.91 18.28
CA LEU A 21 10.99 0.46 18.37
C LEU A 21 9.51 0.42 18.79
N LYS A 22 9.11 1.43 19.59
CA LYS A 22 7.71 1.65 19.94
C LYS A 22 7.02 2.52 18.90
N ILE A 23 5.90 2.04 18.36
CA ILE A 23 5.16 2.67 17.28
C ILE A 23 3.71 2.89 17.70
N ALA A 24 3.18 4.09 17.46
CA ALA A 24 1.74 4.34 17.48
C ALA A 24 1.24 4.41 16.03
N ILE A 25 0.18 3.68 15.71
CA ILE A 25 -0.50 3.73 14.41
C ILE A 25 -1.87 4.36 14.59
N ILE A 26 -2.17 5.35 13.75
CA ILE A 26 -3.45 6.06 13.74
C ILE A 26 -4.12 5.78 12.40
N ASP A 27 -5.36 5.28 12.42
CA ASP A 27 -6.14 5.08 11.19
C ASP A 27 -7.65 5.18 11.47
N PRO A 28 -8.44 5.78 10.55
CA PRO A 28 -9.89 5.83 10.67
C PRO A 28 -10.58 4.48 10.52
N ALA A 29 -9.93 3.47 9.94
CA ALA A 29 -10.46 2.12 9.82
C ALA A 29 -10.50 1.42 11.18
N SER A 30 -11.49 0.56 11.36
CA SER A 30 -11.55 -0.35 12.51
C SER A 30 -10.59 -1.53 12.32
N ALA A 31 -10.33 -2.29 13.38
CA ALA A 31 -9.57 -3.53 13.29
C ALA A 31 -10.21 -4.53 12.30
N SER A 32 -11.54 -4.62 12.32
CA SER A 32 -12.29 -5.47 11.38
C SER A 32 -12.11 -5.04 9.92
N ASP A 33 -12.11 -3.72 9.64
CA ASP A 33 -11.90 -3.22 8.28
C ASP A 33 -10.47 -3.46 7.77
N LEU A 34 -9.49 -3.48 8.67
CA LEU A 34 -8.11 -3.81 8.34
C LEU A 34 -7.91 -5.34 8.16
N GLU A 35 -8.62 -6.15 8.92
CA GLU A 35 -8.59 -7.61 8.82
C GLU A 35 -9.34 -8.12 7.60
N HIS A 36 -10.46 -7.47 7.26
CA HIS A 36 -11.35 -7.82 6.14
C HIS A 36 -11.54 -6.62 5.20
N PRO A 37 -10.46 -6.14 4.55
CA PRO A 37 -10.56 -4.98 3.68
C PRO A 37 -11.44 -5.29 2.47
N GLN A 38 -12.28 -4.32 2.10
CA GLN A 38 -13.11 -4.43 0.90
C GLN A 38 -12.25 -4.52 -0.35
N ASP A 39 -12.70 -5.33 -1.30
CA ASP A 39 -12.12 -5.39 -2.64
C ASP A 39 -12.49 -4.11 -3.41
N ASP A 40 -11.47 -3.40 -3.85
CA ASP A 40 -11.60 -2.17 -4.63
C ASP A 40 -11.31 -2.39 -6.13
N GLY A 41 -11.19 -3.66 -6.55
CA GLY A 41 -10.94 -4.07 -7.92
C GLY A 41 -9.54 -3.78 -8.44
N ARG A 42 -8.65 -3.20 -7.63
CA ARG A 42 -7.29 -2.87 -8.07
C ARG A 42 -6.35 -4.06 -7.95
N GLU A 43 -5.63 -4.32 -9.03
CA GLU A 43 -4.49 -5.22 -9.04
C GLU A 43 -3.19 -4.39 -9.07
N ILE A 44 -2.23 -4.80 -8.26
CA ILE A 44 -0.96 -4.10 -8.11
C ILE A 44 0.15 -4.96 -8.72
N ALA A 45 0.83 -4.40 -9.71
CA ALA A 45 2.03 -5.00 -10.27
C ALA A 45 3.21 -4.81 -9.31
N LEU A 46 3.68 -5.89 -8.75
CA LEU A 46 4.82 -5.91 -7.82
C LEU A 46 6.08 -6.32 -8.56
N THR A 47 7.13 -5.53 -8.39
CA THR A 47 8.46 -5.89 -8.87
C THR A 47 9.05 -7.04 -8.04
N ARG A 48 10.09 -7.67 -8.55
CA ARG A 48 10.86 -8.69 -7.79
C ARG A 48 11.43 -8.15 -6.48
N LEU A 49 11.89 -6.88 -6.49
CA LEU A 49 12.36 -6.23 -5.28
C LEU A 49 11.24 -6.09 -4.25
N SER A 50 10.05 -5.64 -4.69
CA SER A 50 8.88 -5.51 -3.81
C SER A 50 8.48 -6.86 -3.22
N ARG A 51 8.40 -7.93 -4.03
CA ARG A 51 8.14 -9.29 -3.54
C ARG A 51 9.15 -9.71 -2.48
N ASN A 52 10.45 -9.57 -2.75
CA ASN A 52 11.51 -9.96 -1.81
C ASN A 52 11.42 -9.19 -0.48
N LEU A 53 11.05 -7.90 -0.53
CA LEU A 53 10.82 -7.11 0.67
C LEU A 53 9.59 -7.60 1.45
N LEU A 54 8.47 -7.85 0.77
CA LEU A 54 7.26 -8.39 1.40
C LEU A 54 7.51 -9.77 2.03
N GLU A 55 8.32 -10.61 1.40
CA GLU A 55 8.75 -11.90 1.94
C GLU A 55 9.59 -11.73 3.21
N LYS A 56 10.60 -10.85 3.17
CA LYS A 56 11.43 -10.49 4.34
C LYS A 56 10.59 -9.93 5.49
N TRP A 57 9.50 -9.24 5.18
CA TRP A 57 8.59 -8.65 6.17
C TRP A 57 7.48 -9.61 6.58
N ARG A 58 7.51 -10.87 6.10
CA ARG A 58 6.52 -11.92 6.40
C ARG A 58 5.10 -11.61 5.92
N GLN A 59 4.96 -10.76 4.92
CA GLN A 59 3.68 -10.45 4.29
C GLN A 59 3.39 -11.36 3.10
N TRP A 60 4.41 -11.67 2.29
CA TRP A 60 4.27 -12.50 1.10
C TRP A 60 3.78 -13.92 1.42
N THR A 61 4.28 -14.52 2.49
CA THR A 61 3.91 -15.87 2.94
C THR A 61 2.46 -15.99 3.45
N LEU A 62 1.77 -14.86 3.63
CA LEU A 62 0.35 -14.80 4.01
C LEU A 62 -0.59 -14.70 2.79
N LEU A 63 -0.04 -14.61 1.59
CA LEU A 63 -0.79 -14.69 0.34
C LEU A 63 -0.97 -16.16 -0.02
N SER A 64 -2.17 -16.54 -0.46
CA SER A 64 -2.41 -17.85 -1.07
C SER A 64 -1.76 -17.91 -2.48
N ASP A 65 -1.56 -19.10 -3.00
CA ASP A 65 -1.01 -19.28 -4.34
C ASP A 65 -1.88 -18.65 -5.43
N THR A 66 -3.19 -18.61 -5.24
CA THR A 66 -4.14 -17.99 -6.16
C THR A 66 -4.10 -16.46 -6.16
N GLU A 67 -3.53 -15.86 -5.11
CA GLU A 67 -3.35 -14.41 -4.99
C GLU A 67 -2.00 -13.92 -5.55
N GLN A 68 -1.16 -14.83 -6.02
CA GLN A 68 0.18 -14.56 -6.52
C GLN A 68 0.26 -14.82 -8.03
N ALA A 69 -0.38 -14.00 -8.85
CA ALA A 69 -0.38 -14.19 -10.28
C ALA A 69 0.96 -13.70 -10.92
N PRO A 70 1.77 -14.58 -11.53
CA PRO A 70 3.02 -14.16 -12.17
C PRO A 70 2.73 -13.26 -13.39
N LEU A 71 3.45 -12.15 -13.51
CA LEU A 71 3.44 -11.26 -14.66
C LEU A 71 4.66 -11.59 -15.53
N VAL A 72 4.43 -12.22 -16.67
CA VAL A 72 5.51 -12.69 -17.58
C VAL A 72 5.80 -11.66 -18.65
N GLU A 73 4.76 -11.09 -19.24
CA GLU A 73 4.86 -10.09 -20.31
C GLU A 73 3.91 -8.92 -20.04
N ALA A 74 4.28 -7.74 -20.52
CA ALA A 74 3.37 -6.61 -20.63
C ALA A 74 3.32 -6.14 -22.10
N HIS A 75 2.11 -5.98 -22.62
CA HIS A 75 1.83 -5.51 -23.96
C HIS A 75 1.20 -4.12 -23.88
N VAL A 76 1.92 -3.11 -24.36
CA VAL A 76 1.46 -1.73 -24.36
C VAL A 76 1.13 -1.32 -25.79
N PHE A 77 -0.13 -0.93 -26.01
CA PHE A 77 -0.63 -0.44 -27.28
C PHE A 77 -0.71 1.08 -27.25
N ASP A 78 -0.21 1.72 -28.28
CA ASP A 78 -0.63 3.05 -28.66
C ASP A 78 -1.94 2.89 -29.45
N GLY A 79 -3.01 3.54 -29.06
CA GLY A 79 -4.36 3.37 -29.64
C GLY A 79 -4.46 3.51 -31.15
N ARG A 80 -3.38 3.83 -31.84
CA ARG A 80 -3.23 3.92 -33.29
C ARG A 80 -2.52 2.71 -33.91
N SER A 81 -1.96 1.82 -33.12
CA SER A 81 -1.13 0.71 -33.59
C SER A 81 -1.73 -0.64 -33.18
N GLU A 82 -1.85 -1.55 -34.13
CA GLU A 82 -2.19 -2.95 -33.86
C GLU A 82 -1.01 -3.74 -33.27
N ARG A 83 0.19 -3.16 -33.28
CA ARG A 83 1.41 -3.82 -32.80
C ARG A 83 1.79 -3.23 -31.42
N PRO A 84 1.73 -4.04 -30.37
CA PRO A 84 2.14 -3.59 -29.04
C PRO A 84 3.66 -3.47 -28.92
N MET A 85 4.09 -2.55 -28.09
CA MET A 85 5.39 -2.65 -27.45
C MET A 85 5.33 -3.79 -26.43
N LYS A 86 6.20 -4.77 -26.58
CA LYS A 86 6.26 -5.93 -25.68
C LYS A 86 7.41 -5.78 -24.70
N VAL A 87 7.09 -5.76 -23.43
CA VAL A 87 8.06 -5.84 -22.34
C VAL A 87 8.05 -7.28 -21.84
N LYS A 88 9.18 -7.95 -21.98
CA LYS A 88 9.37 -9.34 -21.55
C LYS A 88 10.29 -9.42 -20.36
N SER A 89 10.17 -10.50 -19.62
CA SER A 89 11.13 -10.82 -18.58
C SER A 89 12.55 -10.93 -19.18
N PRO A 90 13.58 -10.36 -18.52
CA PRO A 90 14.96 -10.56 -18.94
C PRO A 90 15.32 -12.04 -19.01
N GLU A 91 16.30 -12.37 -19.85
CA GLU A 91 16.77 -13.76 -20.02
C GLU A 91 17.20 -14.35 -18.66
N GLY A 92 16.79 -15.59 -18.41
CA GLY A 92 17.03 -16.28 -17.15
C GLY A 92 16.06 -15.94 -15.99
N LEU A 93 15.07 -15.06 -16.22
CA LEU A 93 14.06 -14.72 -15.25
C LEU A 93 12.67 -15.21 -15.66
N ALA A 94 11.98 -15.93 -14.77
CA ALA A 94 10.67 -16.53 -15.08
C ALA A 94 9.52 -15.51 -15.21
N SER A 95 9.66 -14.30 -14.63
CA SER A 95 8.62 -13.27 -14.65
C SER A 95 9.20 -11.87 -14.51
N LEU A 96 8.48 -10.86 -15.01
CA LEU A 96 8.71 -9.44 -14.73
C LEU A 96 8.43 -9.11 -13.26
N GLY A 97 7.42 -9.78 -12.70
CA GLY A 97 6.91 -9.52 -11.37
C GLY A 97 5.66 -10.34 -11.07
N TRP A 98 4.80 -9.82 -10.24
CA TRP A 98 3.54 -10.45 -9.83
C TRP A 98 2.41 -9.44 -9.77
N MET A 99 1.22 -9.87 -10.15
CA MET A 99 -0.02 -9.14 -9.89
C MET A 99 -0.62 -9.66 -8.58
N VAL A 100 -0.92 -8.75 -7.68
CA VAL A 100 -1.55 -9.04 -6.38
C VAL A 100 -2.65 -8.02 -6.14
N SER A 101 -3.82 -8.45 -5.69
CA SER A 101 -4.91 -7.52 -5.40
C SER A 101 -4.54 -6.55 -4.27
N ASN A 102 -4.98 -5.30 -4.38
CA ASN A 102 -4.78 -4.32 -3.31
C ASN A 102 -5.43 -4.77 -1.99
N GLN A 103 -6.55 -5.47 -2.07
CA GLN A 103 -7.21 -6.09 -0.93
C GLN A 103 -6.28 -7.08 -0.20
N ALA A 104 -5.65 -8.02 -0.94
CA ALA A 104 -4.75 -9.00 -0.37
C ALA A 104 -3.51 -8.35 0.26
N LEU A 105 -2.94 -7.32 -0.39
CA LEU A 105 -1.81 -6.56 0.16
C LEU A 105 -2.19 -5.86 1.48
N ARG A 106 -3.38 -5.27 1.56
CA ARG A 106 -3.86 -4.62 2.79
C ARG A 106 -4.05 -5.63 3.91
N ARG A 107 -4.72 -6.73 3.62
CA ARG A 107 -4.99 -7.83 4.57
C ARG A 107 -3.69 -8.42 5.12
N THR A 108 -2.76 -8.77 4.26
CA THR A 108 -1.49 -9.40 4.66
C THR A 108 -0.58 -8.44 5.40
N ALA A 109 -0.58 -7.15 5.06
CA ALA A 109 0.17 -6.13 5.79
C ALA A 109 -0.33 -6.00 7.24
N TYR A 110 -1.66 -5.97 7.44
CA TYR A 110 -2.25 -5.94 8.77
C TYR A 110 -1.97 -7.24 9.54
N ALA A 111 -2.21 -8.40 8.94
CA ALA A 111 -1.96 -9.68 9.57
C ALA A 111 -0.50 -9.88 10.01
N ALA A 112 0.46 -9.35 9.24
CA ALA A 112 1.89 -9.41 9.59
C ALA A 112 2.30 -8.46 10.73
N ALA A 113 1.46 -7.47 11.08
CA ALA A 113 1.76 -6.43 12.06
C ALA A 113 0.91 -6.51 13.33
N LYS A 114 -0.31 -7.06 13.26
CA LYS A 114 -1.33 -6.94 14.31
C LYS A 114 -0.89 -7.45 15.69
N ASP A 115 -0.11 -8.53 15.70
CA ASP A 115 0.32 -9.21 16.93
C ASP A 115 1.78 -8.90 17.33
N LEU A 116 2.38 -7.87 16.70
CA LEU A 116 3.75 -7.48 17.04
C LEU A 116 3.79 -6.63 18.30
N ASP A 117 4.66 -7.00 19.21
CA ASP A 117 5.00 -6.18 20.36
C ASP A 117 5.53 -4.81 19.93
N GLY A 118 5.23 -3.78 20.73
CA GLY A 118 5.69 -2.42 20.49
C GLY A 118 4.82 -1.60 19.54
N ILE A 119 3.72 -2.16 19.00
CA ILE A 119 2.72 -1.41 18.23
C ILE A 119 1.53 -1.07 19.11
N THR A 120 1.25 0.22 19.25
CA THR A 120 0.03 0.74 19.89
C THR A 120 -0.93 1.18 18.80
N TRP A 121 -2.16 0.66 18.82
CA TRP A 121 -3.17 0.89 17.81
C TRP A 121 -4.16 1.97 18.25
N HIS A 122 -4.31 3.01 17.45
CA HIS A 122 -5.33 4.05 17.56
C HIS A 122 -6.24 3.94 16.33
N LEU A 123 -7.03 2.86 16.27
CA LEU A 123 -7.99 2.58 15.19
C LEU A 123 -9.33 3.26 15.44
N SER A 124 -10.10 3.46 14.37
CA SER A 124 -11.32 4.27 14.38
C SER A 124 -11.08 5.68 14.92
N ARG A 125 -9.87 6.22 14.65
CA ARG A 125 -9.44 7.54 15.08
C ARG A 125 -8.84 8.32 13.92
N ARG A 126 -9.04 9.62 13.94
CA ARG A 126 -8.48 10.55 12.94
C ARG A 126 -7.50 11.50 13.61
N MET A 127 -6.40 11.73 12.95
CA MET A 127 -5.54 12.84 13.32
C MET A 127 -6.30 14.15 13.05
N GLN A 128 -6.41 14.99 14.06
CA GLN A 128 -7.02 16.31 13.98
C GLN A 128 -5.95 17.40 13.80
N ARG A 129 -4.86 17.30 14.57
CA ARG A 129 -3.78 18.26 14.56
C ARG A 129 -2.43 17.57 14.70
N ILE A 130 -1.42 18.16 14.10
CA ILE A 130 -0.01 17.79 14.28
C ILE A 130 0.81 19.04 14.50
N ASP A 131 1.62 19.05 15.57
CA ASP A 131 2.62 20.06 15.86
C ASP A 131 4.00 19.38 15.83
N VAL A 132 4.91 19.93 15.04
CA VAL A 132 6.26 19.38 14.87
C VAL A 132 7.27 20.41 15.38
N THR A 133 8.16 19.97 16.27
CA THR A 133 9.31 20.71 16.77
C THR A 133 10.57 19.96 16.43
N ASP A 134 11.75 20.53 16.72
CA ASP A 134 13.03 19.85 16.48
C ASP A 134 13.17 18.54 17.26
N ASP A 135 12.52 18.42 18.42
CA ASP A 135 12.67 17.28 19.31
C ASP A 135 11.51 16.26 19.23
N ALA A 136 10.31 16.70 18.81
CA ALA A 136 9.12 15.86 18.88
C ALA A 136 8.05 16.24 17.86
N ALA A 137 7.26 15.24 17.47
CA ALA A 137 5.97 15.40 16.82
C ALA A 137 4.86 15.09 17.82
N ARG A 138 3.90 16.01 17.97
CA ARG A 138 2.72 15.85 18.82
C ARG A 138 1.49 15.79 17.94
N VAL A 139 0.77 14.69 18.06
CA VAL A 139 -0.45 14.42 17.27
C VAL A 139 -1.64 14.42 18.22
N GLU A 140 -2.65 15.23 17.91
CA GLU A 140 -3.94 15.25 18.58
C GLU A 140 -4.97 14.48 17.73
N LEU A 141 -5.73 13.60 18.38
CA LEU A 141 -6.77 12.79 17.74
C LEU A 141 -8.14 13.45 17.91
N ASP A 142 -9.12 12.95 17.17
CA ASP A 142 -10.52 13.43 17.17
C ASP A 142 -11.28 13.20 18.49
N ASP A 143 -10.76 12.33 19.36
CA ASP A 143 -11.27 12.14 20.73
C ASP A 143 -10.56 13.00 21.78
N GLY A 144 -9.68 13.91 21.38
CA GLY A 144 -8.89 14.77 22.25
C GLY A 144 -7.65 14.12 22.85
N SER A 145 -7.41 12.84 22.62
CA SER A 145 -6.18 12.18 23.05
C SER A 145 -4.96 12.69 22.28
N ARG A 146 -3.78 12.63 22.93
CA ARG A 146 -2.53 13.17 22.40
C ARG A 146 -1.43 12.12 22.41
N ILE A 147 -0.70 12.06 21.32
CA ILE A 147 0.44 11.16 21.13
C ILE A 147 1.67 12.02 20.89
N SER A 148 2.74 11.75 21.65
CA SER A 148 4.03 12.37 21.43
C SER A 148 5.03 11.33 20.93
N ALA A 149 5.76 11.66 19.88
CA ALA A 149 6.76 10.76 19.27
C ALA A 149 7.95 11.57 18.75
N ARG A 150 9.11 10.94 18.62
CA ARG A 150 10.30 11.57 18.03
C ARG A 150 10.15 11.85 16.55
N LEU A 151 9.31 11.07 15.86
CA LEU A 151 9.06 11.19 14.43
C LEU A 151 7.60 10.90 14.11
N ALA A 152 7.02 11.68 13.20
CA ALA A 152 5.73 11.40 12.58
C ALA A 152 5.93 11.02 11.11
N VAL A 153 5.27 9.95 10.68
CA VAL A 153 5.27 9.49 9.29
C VAL A 153 3.86 9.58 8.73
N ALA A 154 3.67 10.40 7.71
CA ALA A 154 2.42 10.50 6.97
C ALA A 154 2.36 9.38 5.91
N ALA A 155 1.53 8.37 6.17
CA ALA A 155 1.24 7.25 5.28
C ALA A 155 -0.27 7.20 4.92
N ASP A 156 -0.96 8.35 5.02
CA ASP A 156 -2.41 8.52 4.93
C ASP A 156 -2.92 8.83 3.51
N SER A 157 -2.17 8.40 2.50
CA SER A 157 -2.52 8.42 1.08
C SER A 157 -2.21 9.71 0.31
N ARG A 158 -2.62 9.69 -0.96
CA ARG A 158 -2.43 10.79 -1.94
C ARG A 158 -2.94 12.16 -1.47
N PHE A 159 -4.07 12.17 -0.77
CA PHE A 159 -4.70 13.39 -0.26
C PHE A 159 -4.36 13.68 1.20
N SER A 160 -3.21 13.22 1.65
CA SER A 160 -2.70 13.27 3.01
C SER A 160 -3.17 14.50 3.80
N SER A 161 -3.91 14.25 4.86
CA SER A 161 -4.30 15.26 5.84
C SER A 161 -3.11 15.63 6.73
N ALA A 162 -2.27 14.65 7.05
CA ALA A 162 -1.06 14.85 7.84
C ALA A 162 -0.06 15.78 7.14
N ARG A 163 0.17 15.58 5.84
CA ARG A 163 1.01 16.47 5.04
C ARG A 163 0.51 17.90 5.07
N ARG A 164 -0.80 18.11 4.86
CA ARG A 164 -1.40 19.46 4.88
C ARG A 164 -1.33 20.10 6.26
N ALA A 165 -1.61 19.35 7.30
CA ALA A 165 -1.54 19.83 8.68
C ALA A 165 -0.10 20.19 9.09
N ALA A 166 0.91 19.52 8.53
CA ALA A 166 2.33 19.86 8.71
C ALA A 166 2.80 21.05 7.84
N GLY A 167 1.90 21.72 7.11
CA GLY A 167 2.24 22.87 6.25
C GLY A 167 3.02 22.49 4.98
N LEU A 168 3.11 21.21 4.62
CA LEU A 168 3.82 20.75 3.44
C LEU A 168 2.93 20.84 2.20
N SER A 169 3.29 21.71 1.25
CA SER A 169 2.57 21.88 -0.01
C SER A 169 2.79 20.68 -0.95
N ALA A 170 1.89 20.52 -1.92
CA ALA A 170 2.07 19.61 -3.04
C ALA A 170 1.54 20.26 -4.32
N ARG A 171 2.27 20.10 -5.41
CA ARG A 171 1.78 20.48 -6.73
C ARG A 171 0.81 19.38 -7.20
N MET A 172 -0.43 19.76 -7.48
CA MET A 172 -1.45 18.87 -8.05
C MET A 172 -1.63 19.23 -9.52
N HIS A 173 -1.63 18.21 -10.37
CA HIS A 173 -1.95 18.36 -11.78
C HIS A 173 -3.12 17.44 -12.11
N ASP A 174 -4.21 18.01 -12.58
CA ASP A 174 -5.36 17.26 -13.07
C ASP A 174 -5.21 17.08 -14.58
N PHE A 175 -5.17 15.82 -15.02
CA PHE A 175 -5.07 15.46 -16.43
C PHE A 175 -6.41 15.51 -17.16
N GLY A 176 -7.51 15.80 -16.45
CA GLY A 176 -8.88 15.82 -17.00
C GLY A 176 -9.34 14.44 -17.49
N ARG A 177 -8.79 13.36 -16.94
CA ARG A 177 -9.10 11.99 -17.33
C ARG A 177 -9.47 11.15 -16.11
N THR A 178 -10.40 10.24 -16.31
CA THR A 178 -10.85 9.28 -15.29
C THR A 178 -10.46 7.88 -15.73
N MET A 179 -9.81 7.15 -14.85
CA MET A 179 -9.51 5.73 -15.04
C MET A 179 -10.65 4.91 -14.41
N LEU A 180 -11.24 4.02 -15.20
CA LEU A 180 -12.17 3.02 -14.70
C LEU A 180 -11.41 1.74 -14.39
N VAL A 181 -11.62 1.21 -13.20
CA VAL A 181 -11.01 -0.04 -12.76
C VAL A 181 -12.13 -1.02 -12.45
N CYS A 182 -12.09 -2.20 -13.06
CA CYS A 182 -13.06 -3.25 -12.82
C CYS A 182 -12.40 -4.63 -12.91
N ARG A 183 -12.99 -5.61 -12.27
CA ARG A 183 -12.64 -7.02 -12.42
C ARG A 183 -13.61 -7.68 -13.39
N MET A 184 -13.06 -8.47 -14.32
CA MET A 184 -13.85 -9.20 -15.30
C MET A 184 -13.34 -10.63 -15.42
N GLN A 185 -14.27 -11.56 -15.60
CA GLN A 185 -13.93 -12.92 -15.99
C GLN A 185 -13.85 -12.99 -17.50
N LEU A 186 -12.71 -13.47 -18.02
CA LEU A 186 -12.50 -13.59 -19.45
C LEU A 186 -12.84 -15.02 -19.91
N GLU A 187 -13.52 -15.15 -21.05
CA GLU A 187 -13.76 -16.44 -21.69
C GLU A 187 -12.45 -17.10 -22.17
N LYS A 188 -11.50 -16.29 -22.62
CA LYS A 188 -10.18 -16.73 -23.06
C LYS A 188 -9.11 -16.01 -22.26
N PRO A 189 -8.71 -16.52 -21.09
CA PRO A 189 -7.68 -15.89 -20.29
C PRO A 189 -6.31 -15.98 -20.98
N THR A 190 -5.51 -14.91 -20.80
CA THR A 190 -4.11 -14.86 -21.22
C THR A 190 -3.24 -14.78 -19.97
N PRO A 191 -2.97 -15.92 -19.30
CA PRO A 191 -2.26 -15.91 -18.02
C PRO A 191 -0.85 -15.32 -18.17
N GLY A 192 -0.47 -14.49 -17.20
CA GLY A 192 0.85 -13.87 -17.14
C GLY A 192 1.08 -12.71 -18.11
N VAL A 193 0.07 -12.24 -18.84
CA VAL A 193 0.18 -11.10 -19.76
C VAL A 193 -0.66 -9.93 -19.28
N ALA A 194 -0.03 -8.78 -19.07
CA ALA A 194 -0.75 -7.51 -18.86
C ALA A 194 -0.95 -6.81 -20.24
N TRP A 195 -2.14 -6.26 -20.43
CA TRP A 195 -2.53 -5.52 -21.64
C TRP A 195 -2.85 -4.08 -21.25
N GLU A 196 -2.21 -3.13 -21.88
CA GLU A 196 -2.39 -1.71 -21.64
C GLU A 196 -2.63 -0.98 -22.96
N TRP A 197 -3.65 -0.14 -23.02
CA TRP A 197 -3.97 0.73 -24.16
C TRP A 197 -3.89 2.19 -23.71
N LEU A 198 -3.08 2.96 -24.42
CA LEU A 198 -2.86 4.40 -24.19
C LEU A 198 -3.69 5.24 -25.16
#